data_44bdafab3f08ea56a1ea9ac9c402c4e1
#
_entry.id   44bdafab3f08ea56a1ea9ac9c402c4e1
#
_cell.length_a   1.000
_cell.length_b   1.000
_cell.length_c   1.000
_cell.angle_alpha   90.00
_cell.angle_beta   90.00
_cell.angle_gamma   90.00
#
_symmetry.space_group_name_H-M   'P 1'
#
loop_
_entity.id
_entity.type
_entity.pdbx_description
1 polymer ?
#
loop_
_entity_poly.entity_id
_entity_poly.type
_entity_poly.pdbx_seq_one_letter_code
_entity_poly.pdbx_strand_id
1 'polypeptide(L)'
;MGDMEQFKIYHSQLERDLDTMGATTVVTACENCFMSIKTYAPHIKIVSLYSLLVEIGLPESAKERHKNTLKMALHDPCPTRYEKKIHHDVRTLLAQIGLPYEEFKQNREKTLCCGSGGMLELTNSALAHEQMRTRASQTECESIVSYCQSCAESMNKGGKNGVHLLDLIFNPTFEMKQKEQGTLKKWYNRFSARQMISALKDNT
;
A
#
# COMPACT_ATOMS: atom_id res chain seq x y z
N MET A 1 -16.31 14.24 9.84
CA MET A 1 -15.82 13.61 8.60
C MET A 1 -16.44 14.34 7.43
N GLY A 2 -15.73 14.56 6.35
CA GLY A 2 -16.20 15.31 5.19
C GLY A 2 -16.07 16.84 5.34
N ASP A 3 -15.23 17.32 6.25
CA ASP A 3 -14.89 18.73 6.36
C ASP A 3 -14.00 19.15 5.18
N MET A 4 -14.62 19.65 4.13
CA MET A 4 -13.92 20.05 2.91
C MET A 4 -13.11 21.36 3.09
N GLU A 5 -13.44 22.19 4.06
CA GLU A 5 -12.66 23.40 4.35
C GLU A 5 -11.32 23.03 5.00
N GLN A 6 -11.36 22.19 6.03
CA GLN A 6 -10.13 21.69 6.66
C GLN A 6 -9.30 20.87 5.67
N PHE A 7 -9.93 20.05 4.84
CA PHE A 7 -9.21 19.32 3.80
C PHE A 7 -8.45 20.27 2.86
N LYS A 8 -9.09 21.33 2.38
CA LYS A 8 -8.45 22.33 1.50
C LYS A 8 -7.26 23.02 2.18
N ILE A 9 -7.38 23.36 3.46
CA ILE A 9 -6.29 23.98 4.23
C ILE A 9 -5.05 23.05 4.26
N TYR A 10 -5.23 21.79 4.64
CA TYR A 10 -4.12 20.84 4.69
C TYR A 10 -3.57 20.52 3.30
N HIS A 11 -4.42 20.42 2.29
CA HIS A 11 -3.99 20.16 0.92
C HIS A 11 -3.19 21.34 0.34
N SER A 12 -3.63 22.57 0.56
CA SER A 12 -2.88 23.76 0.16
C SER A 12 -1.54 23.91 0.90
N GLN A 13 -1.43 23.40 2.15
CA GLN A 13 -0.15 23.33 2.82
C GLN A 13 0.79 22.34 2.13
N LEU A 14 0.30 21.14 1.77
CA LEU A 14 1.08 20.17 1.01
C LEU A 14 1.59 20.75 -0.32
N GLU A 15 0.76 21.47 -1.06
CA GLU A 15 1.16 22.14 -2.31
C GLU A 15 2.28 23.16 -2.08
N ARG A 16 2.14 24.02 -1.07
CA ARG A 16 3.20 25.00 -0.71
C ARG A 16 4.50 24.31 -0.30
N ASP A 17 4.41 23.21 0.45
CA ASP A 17 5.61 22.45 0.86
C ASP A 17 6.33 21.84 -0.35
N LEU A 18 5.57 21.31 -1.32
CA LEU A 18 6.12 20.76 -2.57
C LEU A 18 6.76 21.86 -3.43
N ASP A 19 6.11 23.01 -3.56
CA ASP A 19 6.65 24.17 -4.27
C ASP A 19 7.94 24.68 -3.62
N THR A 20 7.95 24.79 -2.29
CA THR A 20 9.14 25.24 -1.52
C THR A 20 10.33 24.28 -1.72
N MET A 21 10.06 22.98 -1.85
CA MET A 21 11.08 21.98 -2.16
C MET A 21 11.52 21.95 -3.64
N GLY A 22 10.84 22.69 -4.52
CA GLY A 22 11.03 22.62 -5.97
C GLY A 22 10.69 21.25 -6.55
N ALA A 23 9.75 20.52 -5.92
CA ALA A 23 9.38 19.19 -6.34
C ALA A 23 8.55 19.22 -7.63
N THR A 24 9.08 18.71 -8.71
CA THR A 24 8.39 18.61 -10.01
C THR A 24 7.62 17.32 -10.18
N THR A 25 7.94 16.30 -9.38
CA THR A 25 7.29 14.99 -9.42
C THR A 25 7.19 14.43 -8.02
N VAL A 26 6.02 13.89 -7.68
CA VAL A 26 5.75 13.23 -6.40
C VAL A 26 5.63 11.73 -6.64
N VAL A 27 6.41 10.93 -5.90
CA VAL A 27 6.29 9.47 -5.91
C VAL A 27 5.55 9.02 -4.64
N THR A 28 4.53 8.20 -4.80
CA THR A 28 3.77 7.68 -3.65
C THR A 28 3.72 6.16 -3.64
N ALA A 29 3.89 5.59 -2.44
CA ALA A 29 3.64 4.16 -2.16
C ALA A 29 2.25 3.93 -1.56
N CYS A 30 1.49 5.00 -1.32
CA CYS A 30 0.15 4.97 -0.72
C CYS A 30 -0.89 5.30 -1.78
N GLU A 31 -1.80 4.39 -2.03
CA GLU A 31 -2.81 4.52 -3.08
C GLU A 31 -3.85 5.60 -2.78
N ASN A 32 -4.16 5.84 -1.50
CA ASN A 32 -5.00 6.98 -1.10
C ASN A 32 -4.28 8.32 -1.35
N CYS A 33 -2.98 8.40 -1.06
CA CYS A 33 -2.19 9.60 -1.34
C CYS A 33 -2.11 9.86 -2.85
N PHE A 34 -1.87 8.79 -3.64
CA PHE A 34 -1.88 8.88 -5.10
C PHE A 34 -3.19 9.47 -5.61
N MET A 35 -4.32 8.90 -5.22
CA MET A 35 -5.64 9.38 -5.67
C MET A 35 -5.97 10.77 -5.16
N SER A 36 -5.58 11.13 -3.92
CA SER A 36 -5.80 12.45 -3.37
C SER A 36 -5.07 13.54 -4.18
N ILE A 37 -3.77 13.37 -4.42
CA ILE A 37 -2.98 14.32 -5.20
C ILE A 37 -3.48 14.37 -6.65
N LYS A 38 -3.72 13.22 -7.28
CA LYS A 38 -4.25 13.14 -8.65
C LYS A 38 -5.57 13.89 -8.83
N THR A 39 -6.43 13.84 -7.81
CA THR A 39 -7.78 14.44 -7.88
C THR A 39 -7.77 15.92 -7.55
N TYR A 40 -7.04 16.33 -6.52
CA TYR A 40 -7.13 17.69 -5.96
C TYR A 40 -5.96 18.60 -6.31
N ALA A 41 -4.84 18.04 -6.79
CA ALA A 41 -3.70 18.81 -7.32
C ALA A 41 -3.26 18.24 -8.68
N PRO A 42 -4.13 18.29 -9.73
CA PRO A 42 -3.87 17.66 -11.02
C PRO A 42 -2.69 18.31 -11.78
N HIS A 43 -2.20 19.46 -11.36
CA HIS A 43 -1.03 20.13 -11.89
C HIS A 43 0.30 19.49 -11.40
N ILE A 44 0.25 18.74 -10.30
CA ILE A 44 1.42 18.05 -9.77
C ILE A 44 1.58 16.71 -10.50
N LYS A 45 2.75 16.47 -11.08
CA LYS A 45 3.07 15.17 -11.66
C LYS A 45 3.21 14.13 -10.57
N ILE A 46 2.31 13.15 -10.55
CA ILE A 46 2.35 12.06 -9.58
C ILE A 46 2.68 10.72 -10.25
N VAL A 47 3.49 9.92 -9.59
CA VAL A 47 3.90 8.58 -10.04
C VAL A 47 3.69 7.60 -8.90
N SER A 48 3.07 6.45 -9.19
CA SER A 48 3.02 5.34 -8.23
C SER A 48 4.41 4.72 -8.08
N LEU A 49 4.83 4.45 -6.85
CA LEU A 49 6.09 3.75 -6.57
C LEU A 49 6.13 2.40 -7.31
N TYR A 50 5.02 1.72 -7.44
CA TYR A 50 4.95 0.43 -8.15
C TYR A 50 5.25 0.59 -9.64
N SER A 51 4.75 1.65 -10.28
CA SER A 51 5.08 1.98 -11.67
C SER A 51 6.55 2.36 -11.83
N LEU A 52 7.09 3.14 -10.90
CA LEU A 52 8.49 3.51 -10.89
C LEU A 52 9.40 2.28 -10.74
N LEU A 53 9.07 1.34 -9.85
CA LEU A 53 9.85 0.12 -9.65
C LEU A 53 9.87 -0.78 -10.90
N VAL A 54 8.79 -0.81 -11.68
CA VAL A 54 8.79 -1.51 -12.97
C VAL A 54 9.73 -0.83 -13.96
N GLU A 55 9.74 0.51 -13.98
CA GLU A 55 10.56 1.31 -14.91
C GLU A 55 12.06 1.23 -14.59
N ILE A 56 12.46 1.40 -13.33
CA ILE A 56 13.86 1.39 -12.91
C ILE A 56 14.41 -0.02 -12.65
N GLY A 57 13.53 -1.03 -12.55
CA GLY A 57 13.88 -2.39 -12.20
C GLY A 57 13.97 -2.66 -10.70
N LEU A 58 13.84 -3.94 -10.34
CA LEU A 58 14.01 -4.42 -8.97
C LEU A 58 15.48 -4.75 -8.68
N PRO A 59 15.92 -4.63 -7.41
CA PRO A 59 17.22 -5.18 -7.00
C PRO A 59 17.34 -6.67 -7.37
N GLU A 60 18.50 -7.10 -7.82
CA GLU A 60 18.74 -8.51 -8.20
C GLU A 60 18.40 -9.48 -7.06
N SER A 61 18.66 -9.07 -5.82
CA SER A 61 18.33 -9.86 -4.62
C SER A 61 16.83 -10.07 -4.40
N ALA A 62 15.96 -9.30 -5.05
CA ALA A 62 14.51 -9.45 -4.96
C ALA A 62 13.95 -10.36 -6.07
N LYS A 63 14.65 -10.46 -7.21
CA LYS A 63 14.19 -11.24 -8.35
C LYS A 63 14.08 -12.73 -8.01
N GLU A 64 13.01 -13.36 -8.44
CA GLU A 64 12.71 -14.78 -8.24
C GLU A 64 12.83 -15.31 -6.79
N ARG A 65 12.90 -14.39 -5.81
CA ARG A 65 13.06 -14.75 -4.39
C ARG A 65 11.95 -15.65 -3.87
N HIS A 66 10.74 -15.49 -4.39
CA HIS A 66 9.53 -16.14 -3.88
C HIS A 66 9.02 -17.28 -4.75
N LYS A 67 9.78 -17.78 -5.72
CA LYS A 67 9.34 -18.84 -6.65
C LYS A 67 8.97 -20.16 -5.97
N ASN A 68 9.50 -20.41 -4.78
CA ASN A 68 9.22 -21.62 -4.00
C ASN A 68 8.31 -21.35 -2.80
N THR A 69 7.68 -20.17 -2.71
CA THR A 69 6.74 -19.87 -1.63
C THR A 69 5.35 -20.41 -1.94
N LEU A 70 4.52 -20.52 -0.90
CA LEU A 70 3.10 -20.85 -1.08
C LEU A 70 2.41 -19.74 -1.86
N LYS A 71 1.45 -20.15 -2.70
CA LYS A 71 0.63 -19.23 -3.47
C LYS A 71 -0.15 -18.29 -2.55
N MET A 72 -0.19 -17.00 -2.91
CA MET A 72 -0.95 -15.97 -2.21
C MET A 72 -2.11 -15.47 -3.05
N ALA A 73 -3.16 -14.95 -2.42
CA ALA A 73 -4.20 -14.22 -3.15
C ALA A 73 -3.82 -12.73 -3.29
N LEU A 74 -4.01 -12.13 -4.46
CA LEU A 74 -3.74 -10.71 -4.70
C LEU A 74 -4.98 -9.86 -4.44
N HIS A 75 -4.90 -8.95 -3.45
CA HIS A 75 -5.94 -7.97 -3.19
C HIS A 75 -5.58 -6.60 -3.76
N ASP A 76 -6.38 -6.12 -4.73
CA ASP A 76 -6.30 -4.76 -5.25
C ASP A 76 -6.99 -3.77 -4.31
N PRO A 77 -6.31 -2.70 -3.84
CA PRO A 77 -6.92 -1.66 -3.01
C PRO A 77 -8.01 -0.88 -3.77
N CYS A 78 -9.11 -0.57 -3.11
CA CYS A 78 -10.23 0.11 -3.74
C CYS A 78 -9.92 1.53 -4.29
N PRO A 79 -8.94 2.32 -3.78
CA PRO A 79 -8.60 3.59 -4.39
C PRO A 79 -8.06 3.45 -5.82
N THR A 80 -7.37 2.35 -6.13
CA THR A 80 -6.80 2.13 -7.47
C THR A 80 -7.77 1.49 -8.47
N ARG A 81 -9.05 1.37 -8.16
CA ARG A 81 -10.05 0.64 -8.95
C ARG A 81 -9.97 0.91 -10.45
N TYR A 82 -9.70 2.15 -10.85
CA TYR A 82 -9.64 2.56 -12.26
C TYR A 82 -8.21 2.81 -12.77
N GLU A 83 -7.19 2.50 -11.96
CA GLU A 83 -5.79 2.71 -12.30
C GLU A 83 -5.21 1.45 -12.97
N LYS A 84 -5.59 1.21 -14.23
CA LYS A 84 -5.19 0.02 -15.01
C LYS A 84 -3.66 -0.18 -15.07
N LYS A 85 -2.92 0.93 -15.17
CA LYS A 85 -1.46 0.88 -15.18
C LYS A 85 -0.91 0.32 -13.87
N ILE A 86 -1.39 0.79 -12.72
CA ILE A 86 -0.94 0.29 -11.40
C ILE A 86 -1.27 -1.19 -11.26
N HIS A 87 -2.47 -1.62 -11.70
CA HIS A 87 -2.83 -3.04 -11.68
C HIS A 87 -1.86 -3.91 -12.50
N HIS A 88 -1.48 -3.44 -13.68
CA HIS A 88 -0.53 -4.12 -14.54
C HIS A 88 0.86 -4.17 -13.92
N ASP A 89 1.36 -3.04 -13.44
CA ASP A 89 2.69 -2.90 -12.86
C ASP A 89 2.86 -3.78 -11.61
N VAL A 90 1.87 -3.82 -10.73
CA VAL A 90 1.88 -4.71 -9.55
C VAL A 90 2.02 -6.18 -9.97
N ARG A 91 1.29 -6.62 -10.98
CA ARG A 91 1.39 -8.00 -11.48
C ARG A 91 2.74 -8.29 -12.13
N THR A 92 3.31 -7.31 -12.82
CA THR A 92 4.68 -7.37 -13.33
C THR A 92 5.70 -7.54 -12.20
N LEU A 93 5.56 -6.77 -11.12
CA LEU A 93 6.44 -6.90 -9.95
C LEU A 93 6.30 -8.27 -9.28
N LEU A 94 5.07 -8.79 -9.12
CA LEU A 94 4.83 -10.12 -8.58
C LEU A 94 5.50 -11.21 -9.42
N ALA A 95 5.43 -11.09 -10.74
CA ALA A 95 6.11 -12.01 -11.66
C ALA A 95 7.64 -11.89 -11.54
N GLN A 96 8.19 -10.67 -11.45
CA GLN A 96 9.64 -10.45 -11.30
C GLN A 96 10.21 -11.02 -10.00
N ILE A 97 9.47 -10.95 -8.88
CA ILE A 97 9.89 -11.58 -7.62
C ILE A 97 9.59 -13.08 -7.58
N GLY A 98 8.96 -13.63 -8.62
CA GLY A 98 8.64 -15.05 -8.74
C GLY A 98 7.52 -15.51 -7.81
N LEU A 99 6.65 -14.61 -7.31
CA LEU A 99 5.60 -14.99 -6.38
C LEU A 99 4.44 -15.69 -7.09
N PRO A 100 4.12 -16.96 -6.77
CA PRO A 100 2.89 -17.58 -7.22
C PRO A 100 1.68 -16.88 -6.59
N TYR A 101 0.74 -16.41 -7.40
CA TYR A 101 -0.46 -15.76 -6.86
C TYR A 101 -1.73 -16.20 -7.61
N GLU A 102 -2.87 -15.98 -6.98
CA GLU A 102 -4.19 -16.07 -7.60
C GLU A 102 -4.95 -14.75 -7.47
N GLU A 103 -5.85 -14.51 -8.38
CA GLU A 103 -6.74 -13.36 -8.36
C GLU A 103 -7.97 -13.65 -7.51
N PHE A 104 -8.43 -12.68 -6.75
CA PHE A 104 -9.79 -12.74 -6.24
C PHE A 104 -10.80 -12.72 -7.38
N LYS A 105 -11.97 -13.33 -7.19
CA LYS A 105 -13.06 -13.26 -8.19
C LYS A 105 -13.43 -11.81 -8.52
N GLN A 106 -13.51 -10.94 -7.51
CA GLN A 106 -13.63 -9.49 -7.66
C GLN A 106 -12.25 -8.86 -7.46
N ASN A 107 -11.62 -8.49 -8.55
CA ASN A 107 -10.30 -7.84 -8.60
C ASN A 107 -10.33 -6.59 -9.49
N ARG A 108 -9.26 -5.81 -9.50
CA ARG A 108 -9.09 -4.60 -10.30
C ARG A 108 -10.30 -3.65 -10.18
N GLU A 109 -10.98 -3.37 -11.29
CA GLU A 109 -12.16 -2.48 -11.33
C GLU A 109 -13.32 -2.96 -10.46
N LYS A 110 -13.44 -4.29 -10.27
CA LYS A 110 -14.49 -4.92 -9.47
C LYS A 110 -14.06 -5.23 -8.05
N THR A 111 -12.88 -4.78 -7.63
CA THR A 111 -12.37 -5.09 -6.29
C THR A 111 -13.35 -4.67 -5.21
N LEU A 112 -13.49 -5.51 -4.18
CA LEU A 112 -14.28 -5.18 -3.00
C LEU A 112 -13.38 -4.51 -1.95
N CYS A 113 -14.00 -3.66 -1.13
CA CYS A 113 -13.30 -2.99 -0.03
C CYS A 113 -12.81 -4.00 1.00
N CYS A 114 -11.61 -3.77 1.54
CA CYS A 114 -11.05 -4.58 2.62
C CYS A 114 -11.68 -4.31 4.02
N GLY A 115 -12.55 -3.29 4.13
CA GLY A 115 -13.18 -2.92 5.40
C GLY A 115 -12.47 -1.82 6.21
N SER A 116 -11.26 -1.38 5.81
CA SER A 116 -10.49 -0.37 6.55
C SER A 116 -10.85 1.08 6.17
N GLY A 117 -11.49 1.29 5.02
CA GLY A 117 -11.73 2.63 4.47
C GLY A 117 -12.85 3.40 5.18
N GLY A 118 -12.89 4.73 4.95
CA GLY A 118 -13.99 5.59 5.37
C GLY A 118 -14.13 5.75 6.89
N MET A 119 -13.09 5.45 7.66
CA MET A 119 -13.12 5.45 9.14
C MET A 119 -14.17 4.49 9.73
N LEU A 120 -14.58 3.46 8.98
CA LEU A 120 -15.63 2.53 9.37
C LEU A 120 -15.32 1.85 10.72
N GLU A 121 -14.06 1.51 10.96
CA GLU A 121 -13.62 0.87 12.21
C GLU A 121 -13.86 1.77 13.44
N LEU A 122 -13.82 3.09 13.29
CA LEU A 122 -14.08 4.04 14.36
C LEU A 122 -15.58 4.31 14.55
N THR A 123 -16.37 4.26 13.49
CA THR A 123 -17.80 4.57 13.52
C THR A 123 -18.68 3.35 13.73
N ASN A 124 -18.25 2.19 13.19
CA ASN A 124 -18.96 0.91 13.36
C ASN A 124 -17.95 -0.25 13.23
N SER A 125 -17.25 -0.52 14.33
CA SER A 125 -16.21 -1.55 14.40
C SER A 125 -16.72 -2.95 14.05
N ALA A 126 -17.95 -3.29 14.46
CA ALA A 126 -18.54 -4.60 14.17
C ALA A 126 -18.69 -4.83 12.66
N LEU A 127 -19.25 -3.84 11.95
CA LEU A 127 -19.41 -3.89 10.49
C LEU A 127 -18.05 -3.91 9.78
N ALA A 128 -17.07 -3.12 10.26
CA ALA A 128 -15.73 -3.14 9.71
C ALA A 128 -15.09 -4.53 9.78
N HIS A 129 -15.13 -5.17 10.94
CA HIS A 129 -14.57 -6.52 11.13
C HIS A 129 -15.35 -7.60 10.36
N GLU A 130 -16.65 -7.47 10.21
CA GLU A 130 -17.45 -8.36 9.36
C GLU A 130 -16.99 -8.25 7.89
N GLN A 131 -16.82 -7.03 7.39
CA GLN A 131 -16.32 -6.79 6.04
C GLN A 131 -14.90 -7.35 5.83
N MET A 132 -14.00 -7.18 6.83
CA MET A 132 -12.64 -7.73 6.80
C MET A 132 -12.66 -9.26 6.70
N ARG A 133 -13.48 -9.93 7.54
CA ARG A 133 -13.65 -11.40 7.50
C ARG A 133 -14.25 -11.85 6.18
N THR A 134 -15.31 -11.18 5.72
CA THR A 134 -15.95 -11.49 4.44
C THR A 134 -14.98 -11.40 3.28
N ARG A 135 -14.15 -10.35 3.24
CA ARG A 135 -13.15 -10.21 2.17
C ARG A 135 -12.05 -11.27 2.27
N ALA A 136 -11.54 -11.52 3.46
CA ALA A 136 -10.49 -12.51 3.69
C ALA A 136 -10.94 -13.94 3.35
N SER A 137 -12.19 -14.29 3.62
CA SER A 137 -12.75 -15.63 3.36
C SER A 137 -13.04 -15.93 1.88
N GLN A 138 -12.88 -14.96 0.96
CA GLN A 138 -13.12 -15.15 -0.47
C GLN A 138 -11.97 -15.86 -1.22
N THR A 139 -10.97 -16.35 -0.52
CA THR A 139 -9.85 -17.13 -1.06
C THR A 139 -9.50 -18.28 -0.11
N GLU A 140 -9.06 -19.40 -0.67
CA GLU A 140 -8.51 -20.52 0.09
C GLU A 140 -7.04 -20.29 0.48
N CYS A 141 -6.35 -19.32 -0.13
CA CYS A 141 -4.99 -19.00 0.23
C CYS A 141 -4.88 -18.56 1.69
N GLU A 142 -3.88 -19.06 2.42
CA GLU A 142 -3.57 -18.66 3.79
C GLU A 142 -3.06 -17.22 3.88
N SER A 143 -2.38 -16.77 2.82
CA SER A 143 -1.78 -15.43 2.75
C SER A 143 -2.40 -14.60 1.63
N ILE A 144 -2.58 -13.31 1.90
CA ILE A 144 -3.11 -12.33 0.95
C ILE A 144 -2.10 -11.21 0.79
N VAL A 145 -1.57 -11.02 -0.41
CA VAL A 145 -0.69 -9.89 -0.74
C VAL A 145 -1.51 -8.69 -1.19
N SER A 146 -1.16 -7.51 -0.69
CA SER A 146 -1.72 -6.24 -1.13
C SER A 146 -0.64 -5.17 -1.23
N TYR A 147 -0.85 -4.17 -2.05
CA TYR A 147 0.02 -3.00 -2.18
C TYR A 147 -0.54 -1.78 -1.42
N CYS A 148 -1.34 -2.02 -0.40
CA CYS A 148 -1.85 -1.05 0.56
C CYS A 148 -1.71 -1.61 1.98
N GLN A 149 -1.01 -0.88 2.85
CA GLN A 149 -0.74 -1.30 4.23
C GLN A 149 -2.04 -1.54 5.02
N SER A 150 -3.01 -0.63 4.91
CA SER A 150 -4.30 -0.80 5.61
C SER A 150 -5.07 -2.03 5.13
N CYS A 151 -4.95 -2.38 3.83
CA CYS A 151 -5.56 -3.60 3.31
C CYS A 151 -4.86 -4.85 3.87
N ALA A 152 -3.53 -4.89 3.92
CA ALA A 152 -2.80 -6.00 4.52
C ALA A 152 -3.18 -6.19 6.01
N GLU A 153 -3.24 -5.09 6.78
CA GLU A 153 -3.72 -5.12 8.18
C GLU A 153 -5.17 -5.62 8.30
N SER A 154 -6.05 -5.22 7.37
CA SER A 154 -7.45 -5.70 7.35
C SER A 154 -7.53 -7.20 7.10
N MET A 155 -6.68 -7.76 6.22
CA MET A 155 -6.65 -9.21 5.99
C MET A 155 -6.19 -9.97 7.23
N ASN A 156 -5.23 -9.41 8.02
CA ASN A 156 -4.84 -9.97 9.31
C ASN A 156 -6.02 -9.97 10.31
N LYS A 157 -6.72 -8.87 10.44
CA LYS A 157 -7.93 -8.76 11.28
C LYS A 157 -9.06 -9.67 10.78
N GLY A 158 -9.10 -9.95 9.48
CA GLY A 158 -10.04 -10.86 8.84
C GLY A 158 -9.70 -12.35 9.00
N GLY A 159 -8.56 -12.68 9.65
CA GLY A 159 -8.16 -14.07 9.95
C GLY A 159 -7.26 -14.73 8.91
N LYS A 160 -6.75 -13.99 7.93
CA LYS A 160 -5.71 -14.44 6.97
C LYS A 160 -4.39 -13.73 7.24
N ASN A 161 -3.30 -14.20 6.65
CA ASN A 161 -2.01 -13.54 6.74
C ASN A 161 -1.89 -12.46 5.68
N GLY A 162 -2.14 -11.20 6.04
CA GLY A 162 -2.02 -10.04 5.16
C GLY A 162 -0.57 -9.59 5.01
N VAL A 163 -0.08 -9.51 3.79
CA VAL A 163 1.30 -9.19 3.45
C VAL A 163 1.36 -7.95 2.56
N HIS A 164 2.27 -7.03 2.85
CA HIS A 164 2.48 -5.88 1.98
C HIS A 164 3.50 -6.21 0.88
N LEU A 165 3.22 -5.81 -0.37
CA LEU A 165 4.08 -6.11 -1.52
C LEU A 165 5.52 -5.60 -1.34
N LEU A 166 5.70 -4.42 -0.75
CA LEU A 166 7.05 -3.86 -0.53
C LEU A 166 7.86 -4.69 0.49
N ASP A 167 7.21 -5.36 1.43
CA ASP A 167 7.91 -6.27 2.35
C ASP A 167 8.48 -7.47 1.58
N LEU A 168 7.75 -8.01 0.61
CA LEU A 168 8.24 -9.08 -0.25
C LEU A 168 9.39 -8.63 -1.15
N ILE A 169 9.39 -7.38 -1.60
CA ILE A 169 10.45 -6.84 -2.46
C ILE A 169 11.71 -6.49 -1.65
N PHE A 170 11.57 -5.78 -0.54
CA PHE A 170 12.70 -5.13 0.13
C PHE A 170 13.13 -5.77 1.45
N ASN A 171 12.32 -6.65 2.04
CA ASN A 171 12.69 -7.33 3.28
C ASN A 171 13.24 -8.73 3.00
N PRO A 172 14.58 -8.94 3.03
CA PRO A 172 15.19 -10.25 2.77
C PRO A 172 14.90 -11.28 3.87
N THR A 173 14.57 -10.82 5.08
CA THR A 173 14.26 -11.67 6.24
C THR A 173 12.75 -11.77 6.48
N PHE A 174 11.95 -11.54 5.42
CA PHE A 174 10.50 -11.60 5.53
C PHE A 174 10.03 -12.97 6.00
N GLU A 175 9.49 -13.03 7.21
CA GLU A 175 8.78 -14.19 7.72
C GLU A 175 7.29 -14.05 7.40
N MET A 176 6.69 -15.09 6.82
CA MET A 176 5.30 -15.10 6.36
C MET A 176 4.26 -14.80 7.46
N LYS A 177 4.62 -14.95 8.73
CA LYS A 177 3.78 -14.60 9.88
C LYS A 177 4.36 -13.38 10.59
N GLN A 178 4.02 -12.19 10.12
CA GLN A 178 4.35 -10.98 10.86
C GLN A 178 3.38 -10.82 12.03
N LYS A 179 3.93 -10.72 13.25
CA LYS A 179 3.16 -10.24 14.40
C LYS A 179 2.78 -8.78 14.17
N GLU A 180 1.51 -8.44 14.38
CA GLU A 180 1.07 -7.05 14.33
C GLU A 180 1.93 -6.19 15.28
N GLN A 181 2.57 -5.18 14.72
CA GLN A 181 3.40 -4.29 15.53
C GLN A 181 2.52 -3.36 16.35
N GLY A 182 2.72 -3.34 17.66
CA GLY A 182 2.02 -2.42 18.54
C GLY A 182 2.27 -0.95 18.18
N THR A 183 1.35 -0.08 18.56
CA THR A 183 1.36 1.36 18.25
C THR A 183 2.67 2.04 18.62
N LEU A 184 3.23 1.74 19.79
CA LEU A 184 4.52 2.31 20.26
C LEU A 184 5.68 1.94 19.31
N LYS A 185 5.72 0.70 18.83
CA LYS A 185 6.75 0.26 17.86
C LYS A 185 6.61 0.99 16.53
N LYS A 186 5.39 1.18 16.04
CA LYS A 186 5.10 1.96 14.82
C LYS A 186 5.57 3.42 14.97
N TRP A 187 5.35 4.05 16.13
CA TRP A 187 5.83 5.40 16.42
C TRP A 187 7.36 5.47 16.50
N TYR A 188 7.97 4.54 17.20
CA TYR A 188 9.45 4.46 17.29
C TYR A 188 10.09 4.30 15.91
N ASN A 189 9.55 3.43 15.06
CA ASN A 189 10.04 3.24 13.69
C ASN A 189 9.96 4.54 12.85
N ARG A 190 8.85 5.30 12.98
CA ARG A 190 8.70 6.61 12.30
C ARG A 190 9.74 7.62 12.80
N PHE A 191 9.96 7.68 14.10
CA PHE A 191 10.97 8.57 14.69
C PHE A 191 12.38 8.20 14.20
N SER A 192 12.75 6.93 14.23
CA SER A 192 14.04 6.45 13.73
C SER A 192 14.23 6.74 12.24
N ALA A 193 13.21 6.50 11.41
CA ALA A 193 13.24 6.81 9.99
C ALA A 193 13.46 8.33 9.75
N ARG A 194 12.80 9.19 10.51
CA ARG A 194 13.01 10.64 10.45
C ARG A 194 14.44 11.03 10.74
N GLN A 195 15.06 10.45 11.78
CA GLN A 195 16.47 10.72 12.13
C GLN A 195 17.43 10.27 11.02
N MET A 196 17.19 9.09 10.44
CA MET A 196 18.01 8.59 9.32
C MET A 196 17.91 9.51 8.09
N ILE A 197 16.70 9.99 7.74
CA ILE A 197 16.50 10.91 6.62
C ILE A 197 17.17 12.26 6.89
N SER A 198 17.11 12.80 8.11
CA SER A 198 17.82 14.03 8.46
C SER A 198 19.33 13.87 8.31
N ALA A 199 19.90 12.77 8.80
CA ALA A 199 21.34 12.49 8.67
C ALA A 199 21.80 12.35 7.21
N LEU A 200 20.94 11.88 6.31
CA LEU A 200 21.24 11.81 4.87
C LEU A 200 21.28 13.20 4.23
N LYS A 201 20.43 14.14 4.69
CA LYS A 201 20.41 15.53 4.18
C LYS A 201 21.65 16.32 4.57
N ASP A 202 22.23 16.04 5.75
CA ASP A 202 23.42 16.73 6.25
C ASP A 202 24.71 16.26 5.57
N ASN A 203 24.64 15.18 4.77
CA ASN A 203 25.76 14.60 4.01
C ASN A 203 25.70 14.86 2.49
N THR A 204 24.73 15.65 2.02
CA THR A 204 24.58 16.09 0.62
C THR A 204 24.71 17.60 0.49
#